data_31c6e91898f4c8ba33bf07ff93257a83
#
_entry.id   31c6e91898f4c8ba33bf07ff93257a83
#
_cell.length_a   1.000
_cell.length_b   1.000
_cell.length_c   1.000
_cell.angle_alpha   90.00
_cell.angle_beta   90.00
_cell.angle_gamma   90.00
#
_symmetry.space_group_name_H-M   'P 1'
#
loop_
_entity.id
_entity.type
_entity.pdbx_description
1 polymer ?
#
loop_
_entity_poly.entity_id
_entity_poly.type
_entity_poly.pdbx_seq_one_letter_code
_entity_poly.pdbx_strand_id
1 'polypeptide(L)'
;MTTALEELVVCSLEPWDEVWRRNQFLVRELISRNPNLRVLFVEPPHDAVFELVHGRLPKFSGRRSIGERLIAFRPVKPLPRRLGSATDRSLSFQALRAVRAVGFDRPALWVNDVTYAPLIRKTVWPSVYDITDDWLLAPAPERELDRLRQLEAIALRDADEVVVCSPQLAASRGRERAVSVVRNGVDVGHFREPRSRPPDLPPAPTAVYVGTLHDARLDVELVLELVATLRSVHVVLVGPDALEDGSRSALQRAGATLLGPRPYDAVPAYLQWADVIIVPHRVTPFTESLDPIKAYECLAVGRATVATDVAGFRGLNANVAVVPRAEFANAVTRTLATTPTPSPTPDGISWSARCNDFEAVLLRAVRARS
;
A
#
# COMPACT_ATOMS: atom_id res chain seq x y z
N MET A 1 12.40 33.63 -4.18
CA MET A 1 13.31 32.57 -3.75
C MET A 1 12.58 31.25 -3.98
N THR A 2 13.12 30.34 -4.78
CA THR A 2 12.49 29.02 -5.02
C THR A 2 12.68 28.22 -3.73
N THR A 3 11.59 27.98 -3.01
CA THR A 3 11.62 27.17 -1.79
C THR A 3 11.84 25.72 -2.22
N ALA A 4 13.10 25.27 -2.14
CA ALA A 4 13.48 23.89 -2.49
C ALA A 4 13.12 22.94 -1.34
N LEU A 5 12.68 21.72 -1.66
CA LEU A 5 12.48 20.65 -0.71
C LEU A 5 13.84 19.97 -0.46
N GLU A 6 14.49 20.27 0.66
CA GLU A 6 15.83 19.74 0.97
C GLU A 6 15.83 18.64 2.03
N GLU A 7 14.84 18.65 2.92
CA GLU A 7 14.70 17.68 4.01
C GLU A 7 13.27 17.19 4.12
N LEU A 8 13.07 15.87 4.17
CA LEU A 8 11.77 15.24 4.28
C LEU A 8 11.78 14.15 5.36
N VAL A 9 10.81 14.19 6.25
CA VAL A 9 10.50 13.12 7.21
C VAL A 9 9.23 12.43 6.75
N VAL A 10 9.30 11.14 6.50
CA VAL A 10 8.15 10.30 6.10
C VAL A 10 7.80 9.38 7.26
N CYS A 11 6.63 9.57 7.86
CA CYS A 11 6.09 8.64 8.86
C CYS A 11 5.19 7.63 8.15
N SER A 12 5.74 6.45 7.86
CA SER A 12 5.11 5.45 7.00
C SER A 12 4.37 4.37 7.77
N LEU A 13 3.22 3.94 7.25
CA LEU A 13 2.52 2.72 7.69
C LEU A 13 3.25 1.43 7.32
N GLU A 14 4.25 1.51 6.45
CA GLU A 14 4.90 0.36 5.84
C GLU A 14 6.41 0.43 5.99
N PRO A 15 7.09 -0.72 6.17
CA PRO A 15 8.54 -0.75 6.27
C PRO A 15 9.19 -0.48 4.90
N TRP A 16 10.45 -0.08 4.90
CA TRP A 16 11.28 -0.08 3.70
C TRP A 16 11.88 -1.47 3.51
N ASP A 17 11.22 -2.30 2.73
CA ASP A 17 11.59 -3.70 2.45
C ASP A 17 11.53 -4.03 0.95
N GLU A 18 11.63 -5.30 0.61
CA GLU A 18 11.59 -5.79 -0.77
C GLU A 18 10.19 -5.78 -1.40
N VAL A 19 9.14 -5.61 -0.59
CA VAL A 19 7.76 -5.48 -1.08
C VAL A 19 7.43 -4.01 -1.25
N TRP A 20 7.61 -3.53 -2.46
CA TRP A 20 7.46 -2.11 -2.77
C TRP A 20 6.01 -1.65 -2.73
N ARG A 21 5.79 -0.47 -2.11
CA ARG A 21 4.49 0.17 -1.93
C ARG A 21 4.59 1.66 -2.21
N ARG A 22 3.46 2.37 -2.18
CA ARG A 22 3.33 3.80 -2.51
C ARG A 22 4.45 4.68 -1.96
N ASN A 23 4.72 4.60 -0.66
CA ASN A 23 5.67 5.50 -0.01
C ASN A 23 7.10 5.32 -0.54
N GLN A 24 7.51 4.07 -0.80
CA GLN A 24 8.83 3.76 -1.36
C GLN A 24 8.97 4.30 -2.79
N PHE A 25 7.95 4.10 -3.63
CA PHE A 25 7.96 4.61 -5.00
C PHE A 25 8.03 6.13 -5.05
N LEU A 26 7.17 6.83 -4.29
CA LEU A 26 7.16 8.28 -4.27
C LEU A 26 8.45 8.87 -3.70
N VAL A 27 9.01 8.27 -2.62
CA VAL A 27 10.30 8.70 -2.06
C VAL A 27 11.44 8.50 -3.07
N ARG A 28 11.50 7.37 -3.77
CA ARG A 28 12.50 7.13 -4.81
C ARG A 28 12.42 8.18 -5.91
N GLU A 29 11.23 8.47 -6.41
CA GLU A 29 10.99 9.48 -7.43
C GLU A 29 11.37 10.89 -6.96
N LEU A 30 10.99 11.27 -5.73
CA LEU A 30 11.35 12.57 -5.14
C LEU A 30 12.88 12.73 -5.02
N ILE A 31 13.59 11.70 -4.54
CA ILE A 31 15.05 11.73 -4.41
C ILE A 31 15.73 11.82 -5.78
N SER A 32 15.20 11.13 -6.80
CA SER A 32 15.77 11.16 -8.16
C SER A 32 15.68 12.54 -8.82
N ARG A 33 14.62 13.29 -8.53
CA ARG A 33 14.35 14.62 -9.11
C ARG A 33 15.00 15.75 -8.34
N ASN A 34 15.18 15.56 -7.05
CA ASN A 34 15.70 16.58 -6.14
C ASN A 34 17.09 16.17 -5.64
N PRO A 35 18.20 16.61 -6.30
CA PRO A 35 19.57 16.15 -5.99
C PRO A 35 19.99 16.43 -4.54
N ASN A 36 19.46 17.47 -3.92
CA ASN A 36 19.78 17.88 -2.55
C ASN A 36 18.84 17.33 -1.50
N LEU A 37 17.76 16.64 -1.91
CA LEU A 37 16.78 16.10 -0.96
C LEU A 37 17.36 14.97 -0.13
N ARG A 38 17.31 15.12 1.19
CA ARG A 38 17.62 14.09 2.18
C ARG A 38 16.32 13.61 2.82
N VAL A 39 16.16 12.30 2.99
CA VAL A 39 14.94 11.70 3.53
C VAL A 39 15.24 10.87 4.77
N LEU A 40 14.47 11.10 5.83
CA LEU A 40 14.34 10.20 6.97
C LEU A 40 13.01 9.45 6.87
N PHE A 41 13.08 8.17 6.63
CA PHE A 41 11.91 7.29 6.51
C PHE A 41 11.67 6.57 7.84
N VAL A 42 10.63 6.99 8.56
CA VAL A 42 10.22 6.40 9.84
C VAL A 42 9.31 5.22 9.54
N GLU A 43 9.81 4.02 9.82
CA GLU A 43 9.12 2.76 9.59
C GLU A 43 8.11 2.44 10.72
N PRO A 44 7.18 1.50 10.52
CA PRO A 44 6.37 0.95 11.60
C PRO A 44 7.22 0.45 12.77
N PRO A 45 6.78 0.66 14.01
CA PRO A 45 7.58 0.31 15.18
C PRO A 45 7.71 -1.20 15.38
N HIS A 46 8.85 -1.64 15.93
CA HIS A 46 8.93 -2.96 16.56
C HIS A 46 8.05 -2.99 17.81
N ASP A 47 7.20 -4.01 17.93
CA ASP A 47 6.37 -4.22 19.12
C ASP A 47 7.15 -5.06 20.15
N ALA A 48 7.83 -4.38 21.08
CA ALA A 48 8.65 -5.05 22.10
C ALA A 48 7.84 -5.99 22.99
N VAL A 49 6.59 -5.62 23.30
CA VAL A 49 5.70 -6.46 24.13
C VAL A 49 5.28 -7.71 23.36
N PHE A 50 4.93 -7.58 22.09
CA PHE A 50 4.59 -8.72 21.25
C PHE A 50 5.77 -9.70 21.12
N GLU A 51 6.99 -9.18 20.90
CA GLU A 51 8.18 -10.00 20.78
C GLU A 51 8.49 -10.76 22.08
N LEU A 52 8.39 -10.10 23.24
CA LEU A 52 8.58 -10.72 24.55
C LEU A 52 7.54 -11.82 24.84
N VAL A 53 6.26 -11.57 24.56
CA VAL A 53 5.18 -12.56 24.76
C VAL A 53 5.40 -13.81 23.91
N HIS A 54 6.04 -13.66 22.74
CA HIS A 54 6.36 -14.77 21.84
C HIS A 54 7.78 -15.34 22.06
N GLY A 55 8.42 -15.04 23.20
CA GLY A 55 9.72 -15.56 23.57
C GLY A 55 10.89 -15.04 22.72
N ARG A 56 10.71 -13.90 22.04
CA ARG A 56 11.74 -13.26 21.22
C ARG A 56 12.38 -12.09 21.98
N LEU A 57 13.67 -11.87 21.78
CA LEU A 57 14.33 -10.68 22.33
C LEU A 57 13.84 -9.43 21.57
N PRO A 58 13.42 -8.38 22.30
CA PRO A 58 13.01 -7.13 21.67
C PRO A 58 14.15 -6.53 20.85
N LYS A 59 13.86 -6.15 19.62
CA LYS A 59 14.81 -5.41 18.80
C LYS A 59 14.89 -3.96 19.27
N PHE A 60 16.09 -3.41 19.28
CA PHE A 60 16.29 -1.99 19.61
C PHE A 60 15.88 -1.10 18.45
N SER A 61 15.51 0.15 18.78
CA SER A 61 15.33 1.18 17.74
C SER A 61 16.64 1.38 16.99
N GLY A 62 16.58 1.46 15.67
CA GLY A 62 17.77 1.54 14.86
C GLY A 62 17.59 2.41 13.62
N ARG A 63 18.68 3.04 13.22
CA ARG A 63 18.81 3.71 11.93
C ARG A 63 19.63 2.82 11.00
N ARG A 64 19.22 2.72 9.74
CA ARG A 64 20.01 2.07 8.69
C ARG A 64 20.06 2.96 7.47
N SER A 65 21.22 3.10 6.86
CA SER A 65 21.35 3.76 5.57
C SER A 65 20.77 2.84 4.49
N ILE A 66 19.90 3.40 3.66
CA ILE A 66 19.37 2.73 2.46
C ILE A 66 20.16 3.22 1.24
N GLY A 67 20.67 4.43 1.30
CA GLY A 67 21.46 5.09 0.29
C GLY A 67 22.08 6.37 0.87
N GLU A 68 22.79 7.12 0.05
CA GLU A 68 23.48 8.34 0.51
C GLU A 68 22.54 9.39 1.09
N ARG A 69 21.31 9.48 0.55
CA ARG A 69 20.34 10.52 0.88
C ARG A 69 19.08 9.97 1.56
N LEU A 70 19.06 8.67 1.89
CA LEU A 70 17.91 7.99 2.49
C LEU A 70 18.33 7.17 3.70
N ILE A 71 17.76 7.51 4.84
CA ILE A 71 17.94 6.80 6.10
C ILE A 71 16.59 6.25 6.55
N ALA A 72 16.50 4.96 6.77
CA ALA A 72 15.36 4.35 7.43
C ALA A 72 15.57 4.33 8.94
N PHE A 73 14.55 4.66 9.70
CA PHE A 73 14.53 4.60 11.16
C PHE A 73 13.35 3.78 11.63
N ARG A 74 13.60 2.75 12.41
CA ARG A 74 12.56 1.93 13.01
C ARG A 74 12.49 2.18 14.51
N PRO A 75 11.40 2.81 15.01
CA PRO A 75 11.19 3.00 16.44
C PRO A 75 10.80 1.69 17.13
N VAL A 76 10.85 1.71 18.47
CA VAL A 76 10.35 0.62 19.31
C VAL A 76 9.09 1.08 20.03
N LYS A 77 8.05 0.26 19.99
CA LYS A 77 6.84 0.42 20.77
C LYS A 77 7.03 -0.30 22.13
N PRO A 78 7.36 0.45 23.20
CA PRO A 78 7.72 -0.15 24.48
C PRO A 78 6.49 -0.55 25.32
N LEU A 79 5.31 -0.02 24.99
CA LEU A 79 4.09 -0.19 25.74
C LEU A 79 2.99 -0.83 24.91
N PRO A 80 2.10 -1.64 25.52
CA PRO A 80 0.95 -2.20 24.82
C PRO A 80 0.08 -1.09 24.21
N ARG A 81 -0.58 -1.37 23.06
CA ARG A 81 -1.53 -0.44 22.43
C ARG A 81 -2.68 -0.03 23.38
N ARG A 82 -2.95 -0.82 24.43
CA ARG A 82 -3.93 -0.49 25.47
C ARG A 82 -3.63 0.83 26.20
N LEU A 83 -2.38 1.31 26.20
CA LEU A 83 -1.96 2.59 26.78
C LEU A 83 -1.97 3.75 25.77
N GLY A 84 -2.54 3.56 24.60
CA GLY A 84 -2.89 4.53 23.55
C GLY A 84 -1.97 5.75 23.46
N SER A 85 -2.40 6.88 24.00
CA SER A 85 -1.70 8.17 23.89
C SER A 85 -0.27 8.21 24.47
N ALA A 86 0.07 7.35 25.45
CA ALA A 86 1.43 7.27 25.99
C ALA A 86 2.38 6.59 24.98
N THR A 87 1.87 5.56 24.30
CA THR A 87 2.60 4.88 23.23
C THR A 87 2.85 5.85 22.07
N ASP A 88 1.83 6.56 21.60
CA ASP A 88 1.92 7.52 20.49
C ASP A 88 2.91 8.67 20.82
N ARG A 89 2.92 9.14 22.08
CA ARG A 89 3.90 10.13 22.55
C ARG A 89 5.33 9.61 22.54
N SER A 90 5.53 8.35 22.96
CA SER A 90 6.85 7.71 22.91
C SER A 90 7.37 7.57 21.49
N LEU A 91 6.53 7.13 20.55
CA LEU A 91 6.90 7.00 19.12
C LEU A 91 7.24 8.37 18.50
N SER A 92 6.41 9.39 18.76
CA SER A 92 6.68 10.76 18.32
C SER A 92 8.00 11.29 18.87
N PHE A 93 8.31 11.03 20.15
CA PHE A 93 9.58 11.44 20.77
C PHE A 93 10.77 10.75 20.11
N GLN A 94 10.69 9.44 19.84
CA GLN A 94 11.74 8.70 19.15
C GLN A 94 11.97 9.22 17.72
N ALA A 95 10.89 9.54 16.98
CA ALA A 95 10.99 10.14 15.65
C ALA A 95 11.72 11.51 15.70
N LEU A 96 11.34 12.40 16.64
CA LEU A 96 12.02 13.69 16.82
C LEU A 96 13.51 13.55 17.19
N ARG A 97 13.85 12.56 18.02
CA ARG A 97 15.27 12.26 18.29
C ARG A 97 16.01 11.80 17.05
N ALA A 98 15.39 10.96 16.22
CA ALA A 98 15.99 10.49 14.98
C ALA A 98 16.21 11.66 14.00
N VAL A 99 15.24 12.58 13.86
CA VAL A 99 15.35 13.79 13.04
C VAL A 99 16.57 14.64 13.46
N ARG A 100 16.70 14.92 14.77
CA ARG A 100 17.85 15.67 15.29
C ARG A 100 19.18 14.94 15.06
N ALA A 101 19.18 13.61 15.20
CA ALA A 101 20.38 12.79 15.08
C ALA A 101 20.88 12.62 13.63
N VAL A 102 20.04 12.92 12.61
CA VAL A 102 20.44 13.01 11.19
C VAL A 102 20.75 14.44 10.75
N GLY A 103 20.65 15.40 11.68
CA GLY A 103 20.99 16.81 11.45
C GLY A 103 19.96 17.54 10.55
N PHE A 104 18.69 17.17 10.64
CA PHE A 104 17.62 17.92 9.99
C PHE A 104 17.17 19.09 10.89
N ASP A 105 16.98 20.25 10.29
CA ASP A 105 16.59 21.47 11.01
C ASP A 105 15.08 21.75 10.85
N ARG A 106 14.61 21.96 9.64
CA ARG A 106 13.21 22.28 9.34
C ARG A 106 12.66 21.41 8.20
N PRO A 107 12.61 20.08 8.38
CA PRO A 107 12.14 19.18 7.34
C PRO A 107 10.65 19.38 7.04
N ALA A 108 10.22 19.09 5.81
CA ALA A 108 8.83 18.82 5.55
C ALA A 108 8.43 17.49 6.22
N LEU A 109 7.22 17.42 6.75
CA LEU A 109 6.66 16.27 7.43
C LEU A 109 5.56 15.62 6.59
N TRP A 110 5.80 14.42 6.10
CA TRP A 110 4.80 13.59 5.45
C TRP A 110 4.27 12.53 6.43
N VAL A 111 3.03 12.70 6.87
CA VAL A 111 2.36 11.78 7.80
C VAL A 111 1.46 10.85 6.98
N ASN A 112 1.87 9.58 6.82
CA ASN A 112 1.03 8.51 6.28
C ASN A 112 0.51 7.62 7.43
N ASP A 113 1.33 7.36 8.47
CA ASP A 113 0.83 6.77 9.72
C ASP A 113 0.27 7.85 10.64
N VAL A 114 -1.04 7.86 10.80
CA VAL A 114 -1.78 8.84 11.64
C VAL A 114 -1.34 8.84 13.11
N THR A 115 -0.68 7.79 13.60
CA THR A 115 -0.06 7.75 14.94
C THR A 115 0.89 8.92 15.18
N TYR A 116 1.49 9.46 14.10
CA TYR A 116 2.39 10.60 14.15
C TYR A 116 1.69 11.97 13.95
N ALA A 117 0.36 12.03 13.82
CA ALA A 117 -0.39 13.28 13.74
C ALA A 117 -0.04 14.31 14.84
N PRO A 118 0.26 13.91 16.10
CA PRO A 118 0.71 14.86 17.12
C PRO A 118 1.99 15.65 16.75
N LEU A 119 2.83 15.17 15.83
CA LEU A 119 4.02 15.90 15.36
C LEU A 119 3.63 17.16 14.58
N ILE A 120 2.53 17.14 13.82
CA ILE A 120 2.01 18.29 13.07
C ILE A 120 1.82 19.50 14.00
N ARG A 121 1.33 19.26 15.24
CA ARG A 121 1.15 20.32 16.26
C ARG A 121 2.41 20.68 17.01
N LYS A 122 3.29 19.71 17.21
CA LYS A 122 4.49 19.89 18.05
C LYS A 122 5.64 20.57 17.32
N THR A 123 5.56 20.60 16.00
CA THR A 123 6.61 21.19 15.15
C THR A 123 6.01 22.35 14.35
N VAL A 124 6.89 23.23 13.87
CA VAL A 124 6.52 24.29 12.92
C VAL A 124 6.81 23.86 11.48
N TRP A 125 7.00 22.57 11.26
CA TRP A 125 7.39 22.02 9.97
C TRP A 125 6.22 22.06 8.98
N PRO A 126 6.47 22.33 7.69
CA PRO A 126 5.49 22.11 6.64
C PRO A 126 4.99 20.66 6.70
N SER A 127 3.68 20.45 6.61
CA SER A 127 3.10 19.13 6.87
C SER A 127 2.07 18.71 5.85
N VAL A 128 2.18 17.44 5.41
CA VAL A 128 1.22 16.78 4.54
C VAL A 128 0.70 15.54 5.25
N TYR A 129 -0.62 15.39 5.33
CA TYR A 129 -1.27 14.15 5.75
C TYR A 129 -1.73 13.37 4.52
N ASP A 130 -1.22 12.15 4.33
CA ASP A 130 -1.49 11.29 3.16
C ASP A 130 -2.31 10.06 3.57
N ILE A 131 -3.58 10.00 3.19
CA ILE A 131 -4.53 8.95 3.53
C ILE A 131 -4.58 7.95 2.38
N THR A 132 -4.08 6.75 2.62
CA THR A 132 -4.03 5.67 1.62
C THR A 132 -5.10 4.60 1.79
N ASP A 133 -5.62 4.44 3.00
CA ASP A 133 -6.67 3.49 3.34
C ASP A 133 -7.63 4.12 4.37
N ASP A 134 -8.90 3.76 4.31
CA ASP A 134 -9.88 4.18 5.33
C ASP A 134 -9.88 3.24 6.52
N TRP A 135 -8.89 3.39 7.39
CA TRP A 135 -8.73 2.54 8.57
C TRP A 135 -9.91 2.64 9.55
N LEU A 136 -10.75 3.66 9.44
CA LEU A 136 -11.98 3.77 10.25
C LEU A 136 -13.07 2.81 9.78
N LEU A 137 -12.96 2.27 8.56
CA LEU A 137 -13.85 1.24 8.00
C LEU A 137 -13.27 -0.18 8.11
N ALA A 138 -12.01 -0.31 8.54
CA ALA A 138 -11.38 -1.61 8.75
C ALA A 138 -11.91 -2.27 10.04
N PRO A 139 -12.05 -3.61 10.07
CA PRO A 139 -12.41 -4.31 11.30
C PRO A 139 -11.37 -4.07 12.41
N ALA A 140 -11.78 -3.40 13.49
CA ALA A 140 -10.93 -3.13 14.64
C ALA A 140 -11.80 -2.96 15.90
N PRO A 141 -11.24 -3.15 17.13
CA PRO A 141 -11.94 -2.83 18.37
C PRO A 141 -12.34 -1.35 18.43
N GLU A 142 -13.53 -1.03 18.96
CA GLU A 142 -14.07 0.34 18.99
C GLU A 142 -13.10 1.34 19.65
N ARG A 143 -12.43 0.93 20.73
CA ARG A 143 -11.41 1.77 21.38
C ARG A 143 -10.26 2.16 20.44
N GLU A 144 -9.87 1.29 19.53
CA GLU A 144 -8.83 1.59 18.53
C GLU A 144 -9.38 2.53 17.45
N LEU A 145 -10.61 2.30 17.01
CA LEU A 145 -11.29 3.21 16.08
C LEU A 145 -11.45 4.61 16.66
N ASP A 146 -11.82 4.74 17.94
CA ASP A 146 -11.90 6.03 18.64
C ASP A 146 -10.55 6.74 18.70
N ARG A 147 -9.48 6.00 18.98
CA ARG A 147 -8.11 6.53 18.95
C ARG A 147 -7.74 7.04 17.55
N LEU A 148 -8.02 6.25 16.51
CA LEU A 148 -7.77 6.63 15.14
C LEU A 148 -8.57 7.85 14.71
N ARG A 149 -9.87 7.94 15.07
CA ARG A 149 -10.72 9.11 14.82
C ARG A 149 -10.13 10.39 15.44
N GLN A 150 -9.67 10.30 16.70
CA GLN A 150 -9.04 11.46 17.38
C GLN A 150 -7.74 11.91 16.71
N LEU A 151 -6.89 10.98 16.31
CA LEU A 151 -5.63 11.28 15.63
C LEU A 151 -5.87 11.82 14.22
N GLU A 152 -6.81 11.23 13.48
CA GLU A 152 -7.18 11.70 12.14
C GLU A 152 -7.79 13.11 12.20
N ALA A 153 -8.65 13.39 13.19
CA ALA A 153 -9.19 14.74 13.40
C ALA A 153 -8.09 15.79 13.66
N ILE A 154 -7.00 15.40 14.35
CA ILE A 154 -5.81 16.26 14.49
C ILE A 154 -5.15 16.49 13.12
N ALA A 155 -4.89 15.42 12.39
CA ALA A 155 -4.20 15.51 11.10
C ALA A 155 -5.02 16.30 10.07
N LEU A 156 -6.32 16.02 9.96
CA LEU A 156 -7.22 16.74 9.06
C LEU A 156 -7.30 18.23 9.37
N ARG A 157 -7.34 18.62 10.65
CA ARG A 157 -7.47 20.04 11.02
C ARG A 157 -6.16 20.80 10.90
N ASP A 158 -5.04 20.20 11.29
CA ASP A 158 -3.80 20.93 11.58
C ASP A 158 -2.70 20.74 10.52
N ALA A 159 -2.80 19.75 9.61
CA ALA A 159 -1.87 19.63 8.49
C ALA A 159 -2.03 20.79 7.49
N ASP A 160 -0.94 21.24 6.89
CA ASP A 160 -0.98 22.29 5.87
C ASP A 160 -1.71 21.81 4.61
N GLU A 161 -1.43 20.57 4.17
CA GLU A 161 -2.07 19.92 3.02
C GLU A 161 -2.58 18.52 3.42
N VAL A 162 -3.66 18.08 2.77
CA VAL A 162 -4.16 16.70 2.89
C VAL A 162 -4.24 16.06 1.52
N VAL A 163 -3.69 14.85 1.42
CA VAL A 163 -3.72 14.02 0.23
C VAL A 163 -4.55 12.78 0.50
N VAL A 164 -5.31 12.34 -0.48
CA VAL A 164 -6.04 11.08 -0.48
C VAL A 164 -5.75 10.31 -1.77
N CYS A 165 -5.77 8.98 -1.72
CA CYS A 165 -5.45 8.19 -2.90
C CYS A 165 -6.68 7.80 -3.74
N SER A 166 -7.91 7.95 -3.23
CA SER A 166 -9.12 7.50 -3.93
C SER A 166 -10.22 8.56 -3.97
N PRO A 167 -11.13 8.50 -4.97
CA PRO A 167 -12.32 9.35 -5.01
C PRO A 167 -13.23 9.19 -3.79
N GLN A 168 -13.32 7.98 -3.22
CA GLN A 168 -14.13 7.70 -2.04
C GLN A 168 -13.57 8.41 -0.80
N LEU A 169 -12.25 8.36 -0.61
CA LEU A 169 -11.58 9.13 0.44
C LEU A 169 -11.77 10.63 0.22
N ALA A 170 -11.70 11.11 -1.03
CA ALA A 170 -11.98 12.52 -1.33
C ALA A 170 -13.42 12.91 -0.99
N ALA A 171 -14.39 12.04 -1.30
CA ALA A 171 -15.80 12.29 -0.99
C ALA A 171 -16.07 12.30 0.52
N SER A 172 -15.38 11.48 1.31
CA SER A 172 -15.55 11.42 2.76
C SER A 172 -14.81 12.55 3.49
N ARG A 173 -13.50 12.71 3.26
CA ARG A 173 -12.64 13.68 3.96
C ARG A 173 -12.74 15.10 3.38
N GLY A 174 -13.08 15.20 2.10
CA GLY A 174 -13.31 16.49 1.42
C GLY A 174 -14.52 17.28 1.96
N ARG A 175 -15.36 16.68 2.80
CA ARG A 175 -16.45 17.37 3.50
C ARG A 175 -15.95 18.29 4.62
N GLU A 176 -14.82 17.96 5.21
CA GLU A 176 -14.24 18.69 6.34
C GLU A 176 -13.28 19.78 5.88
N ARG A 177 -12.54 19.52 4.80
CA ARG A 177 -11.58 20.48 4.20
C ARG A 177 -11.22 20.09 2.77
N ALA A 178 -10.59 21.02 2.04
CA ALA A 178 -10.03 20.71 0.72
C ALA A 178 -8.95 19.61 0.82
N VAL A 179 -9.03 18.63 -0.08
CA VAL A 179 -8.07 17.53 -0.20
C VAL A 179 -7.57 17.44 -1.64
N SER A 180 -6.30 17.04 -1.80
CA SER A 180 -5.71 16.73 -3.10
C SER A 180 -5.81 15.24 -3.38
N VAL A 181 -6.27 14.84 -4.56
CA VAL A 181 -6.32 13.44 -4.96
C VAL A 181 -5.03 13.07 -5.69
N VAL A 182 -4.21 12.22 -5.09
CA VAL A 182 -3.01 11.66 -5.72
C VAL A 182 -3.11 10.14 -5.69
N ARG A 183 -3.54 9.56 -6.80
CA ARG A 183 -3.78 8.11 -6.92
C ARG A 183 -2.47 7.31 -6.86
N ASN A 184 -2.58 6.02 -6.67
CA ASN A 184 -1.45 5.11 -6.82
C ASN A 184 -1.00 5.01 -8.29
N GLY A 185 0.14 4.45 -8.51
CA GLY A 185 0.74 4.31 -9.83
C GLY A 185 1.39 2.93 -10.03
N VAL A 186 2.09 2.79 -11.14
CA VAL A 186 2.86 1.60 -11.52
C VAL A 186 4.14 2.00 -12.26
N ASP A 187 5.16 1.18 -12.17
CA ASP A 187 6.32 1.24 -13.05
C ASP A 187 5.99 0.48 -14.35
N VAL A 188 5.45 1.20 -15.33
CA VAL A 188 4.99 0.62 -16.61
C VAL A 188 6.10 -0.11 -17.34
N GLY A 189 7.32 0.45 -17.35
CA GLY A 189 8.49 -0.16 -17.98
C GLY A 189 8.82 -1.50 -17.35
N HIS A 190 8.91 -1.52 -16.03
CA HIS A 190 9.20 -2.72 -15.23
C HIS A 190 8.20 -3.86 -15.46
N PHE A 191 6.89 -3.55 -15.51
CA PHE A 191 5.84 -4.55 -15.71
C PHE A 191 5.67 -5.01 -17.16
N ARG A 192 6.18 -4.25 -18.13
CA ARG A 192 6.15 -4.61 -19.56
C ARG A 192 7.40 -5.29 -20.07
N GLU A 193 8.52 -5.11 -19.38
CA GLU A 193 9.76 -5.79 -19.76
C GLU A 193 9.55 -7.31 -19.76
N PRO A 194 9.78 -8.00 -20.89
CA PRO A 194 9.55 -9.43 -21.00
C PRO A 194 10.33 -10.23 -19.96
N ARG A 195 9.67 -11.11 -19.25
CA ARG A 195 10.24 -11.96 -18.20
C ARG A 195 10.14 -13.43 -18.56
N SER A 196 11.12 -14.22 -18.15
CA SER A 196 11.05 -15.67 -18.23
C SER A 196 9.96 -16.21 -17.31
N ARG A 197 9.37 -17.35 -17.69
CA ARG A 197 8.39 -18.03 -16.85
C ARG A 197 8.99 -18.41 -15.49
N PRO A 198 8.31 -18.09 -14.36
CA PRO A 198 8.76 -18.54 -13.06
C PRO A 198 8.80 -20.07 -12.98
N PRO A 199 9.89 -20.67 -12.45
CA PRO A 199 10.04 -22.12 -12.41
C PRO A 199 9.06 -22.81 -11.43
N ASP A 200 8.56 -22.07 -10.47
CA ASP A 200 7.60 -22.54 -9.45
C ASP A 200 6.12 -22.22 -9.81
N LEU A 201 5.89 -21.56 -10.95
CA LEU A 201 4.53 -21.39 -11.47
C LEU A 201 4.05 -22.73 -12.06
N PRO A 202 2.91 -23.30 -11.61
CA PRO A 202 2.36 -24.54 -12.16
C PRO A 202 2.16 -24.47 -13.68
N PRO A 203 2.11 -25.61 -14.40
CA PRO A 203 1.83 -25.61 -15.82
C PRO A 203 0.47 -24.95 -16.12
N ALA A 204 0.30 -24.42 -17.32
CA ALA A 204 -0.95 -23.80 -17.77
C ALA A 204 -2.09 -24.85 -17.87
N PRO A 205 -3.37 -24.45 -17.71
CA PRO A 205 -3.81 -23.07 -17.45
C PRO A 205 -3.72 -22.65 -15.99
N THR A 206 -3.39 -21.37 -15.76
CA THR A 206 -3.22 -20.77 -14.43
C THR A 206 -4.10 -19.55 -14.23
N ALA A 207 -4.74 -19.46 -13.05
CA ALA A 207 -5.43 -18.27 -12.57
C ALA A 207 -4.62 -17.68 -11.40
N VAL A 208 -3.98 -16.52 -11.60
CA VAL A 208 -2.96 -16.00 -10.68
C VAL A 208 -3.46 -14.75 -9.95
N TYR A 209 -3.38 -14.76 -8.63
CA TYR A 209 -3.50 -13.59 -7.76
C TYR A 209 -2.12 -13.20 -7.24
N VAL A 210 -1.77 -11.92 -7.32
CA VAL A 210 -0.57 -11.38 -6.69
C VAL A 210 -0.94 -10.32 -5.67
N GLY A 211 -0.51 -10.48 -4.41
CA GLY A 211 -0.70 -9.51 -3.34
C GLY A 211 -0.72 -10.12 -1.96
N THR A 212 -0.74 -9.30 -0.92
CA THR A 212 -0.87 -9.78 0.45
C THR A 212 -2.17 -10.58 0.62
N LEU A 213 -2.05 -11.81 1.09
CA LEU A 213 -3.17 -12.69 1.39
C LEU A 213 -3.67 -12.33 2.78
N HIS A 214 -4.81 -11.65 2.87
CA HIS A 214 -5.38 -11.19 4.13
C HIS A 214 -6.90 -11.33 4.11
N ASP A 215 -7.49 -11.98 5.11
CA ASP A 215 -8.93 -12.30 5.19
C ASP A 215 -9.85 -11.08 5.11
N ALA A 216 -9.38 -9.88 5.52
CA ALA A 216 -10.16 -8.66 5.38
C ALA A 216 -10.31 -8.17 3.93
N ARG A 217 -9.45 -8.61 3.01
CA ARG A 217 -9.43 -8.17 1.60
C ARG A 217 -9.69 -9.31 0.63
N LEU A 218 -9.08 -10.48 0.83
CA LEU A 218 -9.26 -11.65 -0.01
C LEU A 218 -10.56 -12.37 0.37
N ASP A 219 -11.43 -12.62 -0.60
CA ASP A 219 -12.59 -13.48 -0.42
C ASP A 219 -12.17 -14.94 -0.54
N VAL A 220 -11.77 -15.52 0.61
CA VAL A 220 -11.28 -16.89 0.70
C VAL A 220 -12.33 -17.89 0.21
N GLU A 221 -13.60 -17.68 0.53
CA GLU A 221 -14.71 -18.55 0.09
C GLU A 221 -14.84 -18.53 -1.43
N LEU A 222 -14.72 -17.35 -2.05
CA LEU A 222 -14.73 -17.22 -3.51
C LEU A 222 -13.56 -17.95 -4.17
N VAL A 223 -12.38 -17.91 -3.55
CA VAL A 223 -11.22 -18.67 -4.05
C VAL A 223 -11.45 -20.17 -3.91
N LEU A 224 -12.05 -20.65 -2.81
CA LEU A 224 -12.42 -22.05 -2.63
C LEU A 224 -13.46 -22.50 -3.68
N GLU A 225 -14.48 -21.69 -3.93
CA GLU A 225 -15.47 -21.94 -4.99
C GLU A 225 -14.81 -22.00 -6.38
N LEU A 226 -13.86 -21.10 -6.64
CA LEU A 226 -13.10 -21.07 -7.90
C LEU A 226 -12.30 -22.37 -8.11
N VAL A 227 -11.55 -22.80 -7.09
CA VAL A 227 -10.78 -24.05 -7.13
C VAL A 227 -11.70 -25.26 -7.37
N ALA A 228 -12.84 -25.30 -6.70
CA ALA A 228 -13.82 -26.39 -6.86
C ALA A 228 -14.45 -26.43 -8.25
N THR A 229 -14.66 -25.26 -8.85
CA THR A 229 -15.30 -25.10 -10.16
C THR A 229 -14.30 -25.36 -11.31
N LEU A 230 -13.08 -24.86 -11.20
CA LEU A 230 -12.06 -24.87 -12.24
C LEU A 230 -11.03 -25.98 -12.04
N ARG A 231 -11.47 -27.24 -12.03
CA ARG A 231 -10.63 -28.41 -11.71
C ARG A 231 -9.40 -28.62 -12.61
N SER A 232 -9.41 -28.06 -13.81
CA SER A 232 -8.31 -28.13 -14.79
C SER A 232 -7.43 -26.88 -14.78
N VAL A 233 -7.66 -25.93 -13.88
CA VAL A 233 -6.93 -24.65 -13.78
C VAL A 233 -6.23 -24.58 -12.43
N HIS A 234 -4.95 -24.26 -12.45
CA HIS A 234 -4.20 -24.00 -11.21
C HIS A 234 -4.52 -22.62 -10.67
N VAL A 235 -5.17 -22.55 -9.51
CA VAL A 235 -5.38 -21.29 -8.78
C VAL A 235 -4.15 -21.02 -7.93
N VAL A 236 -3.41 -19.95 -8.26
CA VAL A 236 -2.11 -19.63 -7.68
C VAL A 236 -2.18 -18.29 -6.94
N LEU A 237 -1.78 -18.28 -5.68
CA LEU A 237 -1.75 -17.11 -4.81
C LEU A 237 -0.29 -16.75 -4.49
N VAL A 238 0.14 -15.56 -4.87
CA VAL A 238 1.52 -15.07 -4.71
C VAL A 238 1.53 -13.85 -3.81
N GLY A 239 2.29 -13.87 -2.73
CA GLY A 239 2.46 -12.72 -1.85
C GLY A 239 2.62 -13.07 -0.37
N PRO A 240 2.83 -12.06 0.48
CA PRO A 240 2.90 -12.25 1.92
C PRO A 240 1.62 -12.90 2.46
N ASP A 241 1.81 -13.90 3.29
CA ASP A 241 0.71 -14.66 3.90
C ASP A 241 0.37 -14.04 5.28
N ALA A 242 -0.79 -13.40 5.35
CA ALA A 242 -1.39 -12.85 6.54
C ALA A 242 -2.81 -13.44 6.76
N LEU A 243 -3.07 -14.64 6.23
CA LEU A 243 -4.30 -15.37 6.46
C LEU A 243 -4.36 -15.96 7.87
N GLU A 244 -5.57 -16.09 8.37
CA GLU A 244 -5.82 -16.94 9.54
C GLU A 244 -5.48 -18.41 9.21
N ASP A 245 -5.05 -19.18 10.22
CA ASP A 245 -4.61 -20.58 10.03
C ASP A 245 -5.72 -21.46 9.42
N GLY A 246 -6.98 -21.19 9.76
CA GLY A 246 -8.14 -21.87 9.19
C GLY A 246 -8.30 -21.63 7.69
N SER A 247 -8.21 -20.37 7.26
CA SER A 247 -8.30 -19.95 5.86
C SER A 247 -7.16 -20.51 5.01
N ARG A 248 -5.93 -20.41 5.52
CA ARG A 248 -4.74 -20.99 4.88
C ARG A 248 -4.89 -22.49 4.66
N SER A 249 -5.24 -23.21 5.71
CA SER A 249 -5.40 -24.66 5.64
C SER A 249 -6.53 -25.09 4.71
N ALA A 250 -7.64 -24.32 4.65
CA ALA A 250 -8.75 -24.60 3.74
C ALA A 250 -8.32 -24.44 2.27
N LEU A 251 -7.63 -23.35 1.93
CA LEU A 251 -7.12 -23.12 0.57
C LEU A 251 -6.16 -24.22 0.11
N GLN A 252 -5.21 -24.60 0.97
CA GLN A 252 -4.24 -25.66 0.67
C GLN A 252 -4.92 -27.02 0.47
N ARG A 253 -5.87 -27.40 1.35
CA ARG A 253 -6.62 -28.66 1.19
C ARG A 253 -7.51 -28.68 -0.07
N ALA A 254 -8.01 -27.54 -0.48
CA ALA A 254 -8.78 -27.43 -1.73
C ALA A 254 -7.90 -27.57 -2.98
N GLY A 255 -6.57 -27.41 -2.87
CA GLY A 255 -5.65 -27.49 -3.99
C GLY A 255 -5.18 -26.14 -4.55
N ALA A 256 -5.45 -25.03 -3.87
CA ALA A 256 -4.86 -23.74 -4.23
C ALA A 256 -3.34 -23.77 -3.94
N THR A 257 -2.54 -23.21 -4.85
CA THR A 257 -1.09 -23.10 -4.70
C THR A 257 -0.73 -21.78 -4.06
N LEU A 258 -0.17 -21.80 -2.85
CA LEU A 258 0.33 -20.62 -2.13
C LEU A 258 1.84 -20.55 -2.28
N LEU A 259 2.35 -19.61 -3.07
CA LEU A 259 3.78 -19.49 -3.37
C LEU A 259 4.56 -18.64 -2.36
N GLY A 260 3.85 -17.89 -1.49
CA GLY A 260 4.46 -16.95 -0.55
C GLY A 260 4.97 -15.65 -1.20
N PRO A 261 5.70 -14.82 -0.43
CA PRO A 261 6.17 -13.52 -0.91
C PRO A 261 7.22 -13.65 -2.01
N ARG A 262 7.22 -12.67 -2.93
CA ARG A 262 8.23 -12.55 -3.98
C ARG A 262 8.81 -11.14 -3.97
N PRO A 263 10.10 -10.99 -4.29
CA PRO A 263 10.70 -9.67 -4.50
C PRO A 263 9.95 -8.91 -5.60
N TYR A 264 9.91 -7.58 -5.50
CA TYR A 264 9.23 -6.72 -6.47
C TYR A 264 9.63 -7.03 -7.92
N ASP A 265 10.93 -7.27 -8.16
CA ASP A 265 11.47 -7.56 -9.50
C ASP A 265 10.97 -8.89 -10.09
N ALA A 266 10.51 -9.81 -9.27
CA ALA A 266 9.96 -11.10 -9.73
C ALA A 266 8.44 -11.04 -10.01
N VAL A 267 7.72 -10.06 -9.44
CA VAL A 267 6.25 -9.95 -9.57
C VAL A 267 5.77 -9.88 -11.02
N PRO A 268 6.39 -9.10 -11.92
CA PRO A 268 5.94 -9.03 -13.32
C PRO A 268 5.89 -10.39 -14.02
N ALA A 269 6.83 -11.28 -13.72
CA ALA A 269 6.87 -12.60 -14.35
C ALA A 269 5.61 -13.43 -14.05
N TYR A 270 5.15 -13.44 -12.81
CA TYR A 270 3.92 -14.18 -12.44
C TYR A 270 2.68 -13.62 -13.11
N LEU A 271 2.58 -12.29 -13.24
CA LEU A 271 1.46 -11.66 -13.94
C LEU A 271 1.53 -11.84 -15.46
N GLN A 272 2.72 -11.76 -16.06
CA GLN A 272 2.91 -11.96 -17.51
C GLN A 272 2.62 -13.38 -17.96
N TRP A 273 2.92 -14.38 -17.11
CA TRP A 273 2.74 -15.79 -17.43
C TRP A 273 1.42 -16.37 -16.90
N ALA A 274 0.56 -15.53 -16.29
CA ALA A 274 -0.81 -15.91 -15.95
C ALA A 274 -1.65 -16.07 -17.21
N ASP A 275 -2.47 -17.13 -17.31
CA ASP A 275 -3.48 -17.26 -18.35
C ASP A 275 -4.65 -16.32 -18.07
N VAL A 276 -4.98 -16.11 -16.79
CA VAL A 276 -5.86 -15.06 -16.30
C VAL A 276 -5.37 -14.53 -14.96
N ILE A 277 -5.38 -13.20 -14.79
CA ILE A 277 -5.18 -12.58 -13.49
C ILE A 277 -6.51 -12.54 -12.77
N ILE A 278 -6.54 -12.95 -11.50
CA ILE A 278 -7.74 -12.91 -10.68
C ILE A 278 -7.58 -11.94 -9.51
N VAL A 279 -8.63 -11.20 -9.19
CA VAL A 279 -8.67 -10.30 -8.03
C VAL A 279 -9.96 -10.56 -7.24
N PRO A 280 -10.02 -11.67 -6.48
CA PRO A 280 -11.19 -12.06 -5.71
C PRO A 280 -11.21 -11.32 -4.37
N HIS A 281 -11.45 -10.00 -4.41
CA HIS A 281 -11.54 -9.20 -3.21
C HIS A 281 -12.95 -9.21 -2.62
N ARG A 282 -13.05 -9.14 -1.29
CA ARG A 282 -14.31 -8.86 -0.61
C ARG A 282 -14.81 -7.46 -0.98
N VAL A 283 -16.10 -7.34 -1.21
CA VAL A 283 -16.75 -6.03 -1.43
C VAL A 283 -17.29 -5.54 -0.09
N THR A 284 -16.59 -4.60 0.51
CA THR A 284 -16.91 -4.00 1.82
C THR A 284 -16.69 -2.49 1.74
N PRO A 285 -17.26 -1.68 2.66
CA PRO A 285 -16.96 -0.25 2.70
C PRO A 285 -15.45 0.06 2.74
N PHE A 286 -14.66 -0.78 3.43
CA PHE A 286 -13.21 -0.64 3.48
C PHE A 286 -12.57 -0.86 2.10
N THR A 287 -12.88 -1.97 1.41
CA THR A 287 -12.29 -2.26 0.10
C THR A 287 -12.78 -1.32 -1.01
N GLU A 288 -13.98 -0.77 -0.87
CA GLU A 288 -14.51 0.28 -1.74
C GLU A 288 -13.73 1.61 -1.61
N SER A 289 -13.10 1.88 -0.47
CA SER A 289 -12.32 3.10 -0.27
C SER A 289 -10.92 3.05 -0.86
N LEU A 290 -10.44 1.87 -1.27
CA LEU A 290 -9.07 1.65 -1.69
C LEU A 290 -8.80 2.16 -3.12
N ASP A 291 -7.54 2.49 -3.37
CA ASP A 291 -6.96 2.65 -4.70
C ASP A 291 -5.84 1.61 -4.87
N PRO A 292 -6.17 0.36 -5.24
CA PRO A 292 -5.22 -0.76 -5.19
C PRO A 292 -4.15 -0.64 -6.28
N ILE A 293 -2.87 -0.70 -5.90
CA ILE A 293 -1.72 -0.72 -6.83
C ILE A 293 -1.88 -1.83 -7.87
N LYS A 294 -2.45 -2.98 -7.48
CA LYS A 294 -2.72 -4.12 -8.37
C LYS A 294 -3.53 -3.75 -9.61
N ALA A 295 -4.46 -2.80 -9.50
CA ALA A 295 -5.23 -2.35 -10.65
C ALA A 295 -4.32 -1.78 -11.74
N TYR A 296 -3.33 -1.01 -11.35
CA TYR A 296 -2.34 -0.42 -12.26
C TYR A 296 -1.33 -1.43 -12.77
N GLU A 297 -0.92 -2.41 -11.95
CA GLU A 297 -0.07 -3.53 -12.34
C GLU A 297 -0.74 -4.39 -13.41
N CYS A 298 -2.03 -4.73 -13.24
CA CYS A 298 -2.84 -5.44 -14.25
C CYS A 298 -2.92 -4.66 -15.57
N LEU A 299 -3.15 -3.33 -15.49
CA LEU A 299 -3.16 -2.46 -16.67
C LEU A 299 -1.80 -2.44 -17.39
N ALA A 300 -0.71 -2.35 -16.64
CA ALA A 300 0.63 -2.30 -17.21
C ALA A 300 1.03 -3.61 -17.90
N VAL A 301 0.72 -4.75 -17.30
CA VAL A 301 0.97 -6.07 -17.89
C VAL A 301 0.07 -6.33 -19.10
N GLY A 302 -1.14 -5.80 -19.09
CA GLY A 302 -2.10 -5.96 -20.19
C GLY A 302 -2.70 -7.36 -20.34
N ARG A 303 -2.54 -8.23 -19.34
CA ARG A 303 -3.18 -9.56 -19.32
C ARG A 303 -4.66 -9.45 -18.96
N ALA A 304 -5.43 -10.40 -19.46
CA ALA A 304 -6.85 -10.53 -19.10
C ALA A 304 -6.98 -10.69 -17.57
N THR A 305 -7.81 -9.86 -16.98
CA THR A 305 -8.00 -9.78 -15.53
C THR A 305 -9.48 -9.90 -15.19
N VAL A 306 -9.82 -10.70 -14.19
CA VAL A 306 -11.17 -10.77 -13.62
C VAL A 306 -11.08 -10.27 -12.18
N ALA A 307 -11.85 -9.24 -11.86
CA ALA A 307 -11.92 -8.66 -10.52
C ALA A 307 -13.36 -8.70 -10.01
N THR A 308 -13.54 -8.88 -8.70
CA THR A 308 -14.81 -8.58 -8.05
C THR A 308 -15.17 -7.10 -8.19
N ASP A 309 -16.44 -6.76 -8.02
CA ASP A 309 -16.95 -5.40 -8.22
C ASP A 309 -16.52 -4.45 -7.09
N VAL A 310 -15.22 -4.17 -6.99
CA VAL A 310 -14.65 -3.17 -6.08
C VAL A 310 -14.23 -1.91 -6.84
N ALA A 311 -14.44 -0.75 -6.21
CA ALA A 311 -14.30 0.57 -6.83
C ALA A 311 -12.99 0.78 -7.59
N GLY A 312 -11.87 0.32 -7.04
CA GLY A 312 -10.54 0.51 -7.62
C GLY A 312 -10.31 -0.19 -8.95
N PHE A 313 -11.19 -1.12 -9.36
CA PHE A 313 -11.10 -1.84 -10.64
C PHE A 313 -12.13 -1.39 -11.66
N ARG A 314 -13.17 -0.62 -11.27
CA ARG A 314 -14.22 -0.17 -12.17
C ARG A 314 -13.70 0.80 -13.23
N GLY A 315 -14.10 0.60 -14.47
CA GLY A 315 -13.83 1.53 -15.58
C GLY A 315 -12.36 1.62 -16.01
N LEU A 316 -11.54 0.61 -15.73
CA LEU A 316 -10.11 0.64 -16.08
C LEU A 316 -9.88 0.52 -17.59
N ASN A 317 -10.04 -0.67 -18.17
CA ASN A 317 -9.96 -0.91 -19.60
C ASN A 317 -10.65 -2.24 -19.98
N ALA A 318 -10.68 -2.56 -21.28
CA ALA A 318 -11.36 -3.75 -21.80
C ALA A 318 -10.75 -5.09 -21.33
N ASN A 319 -9.50 -5.11 -20.88
CA ASN A 319 -8.85 -6.34 -20.38
C ASN A 319 -9.19 -6.64 -18.92
N VAL A 320 -9.88 -5.74 -18.21
CA VAL A 320 -10.29 -5.92 -16.82
C VAL A 320 -11.79 -6.07 -16.75
N ALA A 321 -12.23 -7.32 -16.60
CA ALA A 321 -13.63 -7.65 -16.37
C ALA A 321 -13.95 -7.50 -14.88
N VAL A 322 -14.80 -6.55 -14.54
CA VAL A 322 -15.31 -6.34 -13.18
C VAL A 322 -16.69 -6.95 -13.09
N VAL A 323 -16.85 -7.91 -12.17
CA VAL A 323 -18.08 -8.72 -12.09
C VAL A 323 -18.56 -8.89 -10.64
N PRO A 324 -19.88 -9.07 -10.43
CA PRO A 324 -20.39 -9.49 -9.13
C PRO A 324 -19.77 -10.82 -8.68
N ARG A 325 -19.66 -11.03 -7.37
CA ARG A 325 -19.12 -12.26 -6.77
C ARG A 325 -19.72 -13.53 -7.37
N ALA A 326 -21.03 -13.56 -7.55
CA ALA A 326 -21.77 -14.73 -8.09
C ALA A 326 -21.40 -15.09 -9.54
N GLU A 327 -20.89 -14.13 -10.31
CA GLU A 327 -20.48 -14.34 -11.71
C GLU A 327 -18.98 -14.60 -11.87
N PHE A 328 -18.20 -14.54 -10.81
CA PHE A 328 -16.74 -14.52 -10.87
C PHE A 328 -16.15 -15.77 -11.51
N ALA A 329 -16.55 -16.98 -11.08
CA ALA A 329 -16.06 -18.23 -11.65
C ALA A 329 -16.40 -18.38 -13.14
N ASN A 330 -17.62 -17.99 -13.52
CA ASN A 330 -18.07 -18.00 -14.93
C ASN A 330 -17.27 -16.99 -15.77
N ALA A 331 -16.97 -15.81 -15.22
CA ALA A 331 -16.15 -14.81 -15.89
C ALA A 331 -14.72 -15.31 -16.10
N VAL A 332 -14.10 -15.95 -15.11
CA VAL A 332 -12.77 -16.57 -15.24
C VAL A 332 -12.78 -17.64 -16.34
N THR A 333 -13.80 -18.51 -16.36
CA THR A 333 -13.95 -19.54 -17.40
C THR A 333 -14.04 -18.93 -18.80
N ARG A 334 -14.88 -17.90 -18.99
CA ARG A 334 -15.01 -17.21 -20.29
C ARG A 334 -13.69 -16.55 -20.69
N THR A 335 -12.99 -15.91 -19.75
CA THR A 335 -11.73 -15.23 -20.00
C THR A 335 -10.64 -16.20 -20.45
N LEU A 336 -10.56 -17.38 -19.85
CA LEU A 336 -9.62 -18.44 -20.24
C LEU A 336 -9.89 -18.99 -21.65
N ALA A 337 -11.13 -18.92 -22.12
CA ALA A 337 -11.52 -19.38 -23.46
C ALA A 337 -11.31 -18.32 -24.56
N THR A 338 -10.93 -17.07 -24.17
CA THR A 338 -10.75 -15.95 -25.11
C THR A 338 -9.30 -15.58 -25.24
N THR A 339 -8.87 -15.21 -26.46
CA THR A 339 -7.54 -14.64 -26.66
C THR A 339 -7.53 -13.18 -26.18
N PRO A 340 -6.62 -12.79 -25.27
CA PRO A 340 -6.56 -11.41 -24.82
C PRO A 340 -6.27 -10.45 -25.99
N THR A 341 -7.05 -9.38 -26.10
CA THR A 341 -6.76 -8.31 -27.07
C THR A 341 -5.79 -7.32 -26.43
N PRO A 342 -4.69 -6.93 -27.11
CA PRO A 342 -3.82 -5.89 -26.59
C PRO A 342 -4.62 -4.61 -26.30
N SER A 343 -4.53 -4.11 -25.08
CA SER A 343 -5.16 -2.84 -24.69
C SER A 343 -4.07 -1.83 -24.33
N PRO A 344 -4.19 -0.59 -24.81
CA PRO A 344 -3.21 0.45 -24.48
C PRO A 344 -3.23 0.71 -22.97
N THR A 345 -2.05 0.95 -22.40
CA THR A 345 -1.95 1.42 -21.03
C THR A 345 -2.40 2.86 -20.97
N PRO A 346 -3.30 3.22 -20.06
CA PRO A 346 -3.72 4.62 -19.91
C PRO A 346 -2.53 5.53 -19.58
N ASP A 347 -2.56 6.75 -20.10
CA ASP A 347 -1.57 7.77 -19.76
C ASP A 347 -1.66 8.17 -18.28
N GLY A 348 -0.54 8.66 -17.75
CA GLY A 348 -0.49 9.26 -16.41
C GLY A 348 -0.62 8.27 -15.23
N ILE A 349 -0.55 6.95 -15.46
CA ILE A 349 -0.60 5.95 -14.35
C ILE A 349 0.78 5.64 -13.76
N SER A 350 1.85 6.22 -14.28
CA SER A 350 3.19 5.96 -13.77
C SER A 350 3.43 6.60 -12.40
N TRP A 351 4.31 5.99 -11.59
CA TRP A 351 4.77 6.59 -10.35
C TRP A 351 5.41 7.97 -10.57
N SER A 352 6.07 8.15 -11.71
CA SER A 352 6.65 9.44 -12.10
C SER A 352 5.56 10.52 -12.24
N ALA A 353 4.44 10.22 -12.92
CA ALA A 353 3.31 11.14 -13.02
C ALA A 353 2.68 11.43 -11.65
N ARG A 354 2.47 10.39 -10.81
CA ARG A 354 1.93 10.55 -9.45
C ARG A 354 2.85 11.38 -8.56
N CYS A 355 4.17 11.24 -8.74
CA CYS A 355 5.14 12.03 -8.01
C CYS A 355 5.07 13.53 -8.39
N ASN A 356 4.78 13.89 -9.64
CA ASN A 356 4.54 15.29 -10.01
C ASN A 356 3.41 15.93 -9.17
N ASP A 357 2.29 15.20 -9.08
CA ASP A 357 1.12 15.67 -8.32
C ASP A 357 1.45 15.76 -6.83
N PHE A 358 2.13 14.76 -6.29
CA PHE A 358 2.48 14.69 -4.86
C PHE A 358 3.53 15.75 -4.47
N GLU A 359 4.56 15.93 -5.30
CA GLU A 359 5.58 16.97 -5.11
C GLU A 359 4.98 18.38 -5.12
N ALA A 360 4.02 18.63 -6.01
CA ALA A 360 3.29 19.90 -6.03
C ALA A 360 2.55 20.17 -4.71
N VAL A 361 1.99 19.12 -4.07
CA VAL A 361 1.37 19.23 -2.74
C VAL A 361 2.40 19.53 -1.67
N LEU A 362 3.52 18.80 -1.63
CA LEU A 362 4.61 19.06 -0.68
C LEU A 362 5.14 20.50 -0.78
N LEU A 363 5.33 21.00 -2.01
CA LEU A 363 5.80 22.36 -2.25
C LEU A 363 4.76 23.43 -1.82
N ARG A 364 3.45 23.15 -1.94
CA ARG A 364 2.42 24.06 -1.38
C ARG A 364 2.51 24.12 0.15
N ALA A 365 2.64 22.97 0.81
CA ALA A 365 2.82 22.93 2.27
C ALA A 365 4.07 23.73 2.70
N VAL A 366 5.20 23.57 1.98
CA VAL A 366 6.43 24.31 2.27
C VAL A 366 6.22 25.82 2.13
N ARG A 367 5.54 26.27 1.05
CA ARG A 367 5.23 27.70 0.84
C ARG A 367 4.29 28.29 1.91
N ALA A 368 3.36 27.49 2.42
CA ALA A 368 2.43 27.93 3.46
C ALA A 368 3.12 28.23 4.80
N ARG A 369 4.34 27.70 5.01
CA ARG A 369 5.14 27.87 6.24
C ARG A 369 6.43 28.69 6.04
N SER A 370 6.70 29.16 4.82
CA SER A 370 7.82 30.08 4.50
C SER A 370 7.41 31.51 4.74
#